data_7d6252f4f2fa9e12c556bff05c79da35
#
_entry.id   7d6252f4f2fa9e12c556bff05c79da35
#
_cell.length_a   1.000
_cell.length_b   1.000
_cell.length_c   1.000
_cell.angle_alpha   90.00
_cell.angle_beta   90.00
_cell.angle_gamma   90.00
#
_symmetry.space_group_name_H-M   'P 1'
#
loop_
_entity.id
_entity.type
_entity.pdbx_description
1 polymer ?
#
loop_
_entity_poly.entity_id
_entity_poly.type
_entity_poly.pdbx_seq_one_letter_code
_entity_poly.pdbx_strand_id
1 'polypeptide(L)'
;VENIEENRRAYRELLFTTDGFEKHCSGVIMFEETLGQSCRDGTTFVDLLNAKKIIPGIKVDKGVVPLPGNTQGETTTQGLDGLGERCAGYYARGARFAKWRAVLTIGDTLPSSQCLDDNAECLARYAAICQQNGLVPIVEPEILTDGAHGIEKCAEVTERVLNAVFAALMKHKVMLEGMILKPNMVTGGGDGPKATRAEVADATVTALRRTCPAAVPGILFLSGGQSEDDATAHLDLMNKGSDDKKNPWTLSFSYGRALQTSCLKAWVGAGANVPAAQAALLRVSEANSKASLGQC
;
A
#
# COMPACT_ATOMS: atom_id res chain seq x y z
N VAL A 1 -18.03 -14.41 -4.91
CA VAL A 1 -17.26 -15.56 -4.39
C VAL A 1 -17.38 -15.56 -2.87
N GLU A 2 -17.71 -16.70 -2.29
CA GLU A 2 -17.80 -16.85 -0.83
C GLU A 2 -16.41 -16.64 -0.18
N ASN A 3 -16.38 -15.93 0.95
CA ASN A 3 -15.13 -15.61 1.65
C ASN A 3 -14.75 -16.71 2.65
N ILE A 4 -14.38 -17.89 2.13
CA ILE A 4 -13.86 -19.03 2.87
C ILE A 4 -12.37 -19.24 2.57
N GLU A 5 -11.66 -19.97 3.43
CA GLU A 5 -10.21 -20.18 3.30
C GLU A 5 -9.81 -20.77 1.95
N GLU A 6 -10.50 -21.81 1.47
CA GLU A 6 -10.17 -22.46 0.21
C GLU A 6 -10.33 -21.48 -0.99
N ASN A 7 -11.36 -20.65 -1.00
CA ASN A 7 -11.52 -19.66 -2.07
C ASN A 7 -10.45 -18.57 -1.99
N ARG A 8 -10.05 -18.17 -0.79
CA ARG A 8 -8.92 -17.23 -0.61
C ARG A 8 -7.62 -17.86 -1.09
N ARG A 9 -7.36 -19.12 -0.72
CA ARG A 9 -6.18 -19.87 -1.17
C ARG A 9 -6.15 -20.01 -2.70
N ALA A 10 -7.26 -20.45 -3.29
CA ALA A 10 -7.38 -20.61 -4.74
C ALA A 10 -7.18 -19.29 -5.50
N TYR A 11 -7.70 -18.20 -4.97
CA TYR A 11 -7.47 -16.88 -5.56
C TYR A 11 -6.00 -16.45 -5.47
N ARG A 12 -5.31 -16.71 -4.35
CA ARG A 12 -3.87 -16.42 -4.22
C ARG A 12 -3.04 -17.29 -5.15
N GLU A 13 -3.37 -18.57 -5.28
CA GLU A 13 -2.75 -19.47 -6.26
C GLU A 13 -2.90 -18.93 -7.68
N LEU A 14 -4.11 -18.50 -8.09
CA LEU A 14 -4.35 -17.87 -9.38
C LEU A 14 -3.42 -16.68 -9.62
N LEU A 15 -3.31 -15.77 -8.65
CA LEU A 15 -2.46 -14.58 -8.77
C LEU A 15 -0.98 -14.95 -8.90
N PHE A 16 -0.48 -15.82 -8.03
CA PHE A 16 0.95 -16.12 -7.93
C PHE A 16 1.46 -17.06 -9.03
N THR A 17 0.58 -17.89 -9.59
CA THR A 17 0.91 -18.78 -10.73
C THR A 17 0.80 -18.08 -12.08
N THR A 18 0.31 -16.84 -12.15
CA THR A 18 0.21 -16.10 -13.43
C THR A 18 1.60 -15.96 -14.07
N ASP A 19 1.75 -16.48 -15.26
CA ASP A 19 3.00 -16.40 -16.02
C ASP A 19 3.25 -14.97 -16.48
N GLY A 20 4.49 -14.48 -16.30
CA GLY A 20 4.89 -13.14 -16.65
C GLY A 20 4.55 -12.08 -15.57
N PHE A 21 3.81 -12.43 -14.53
CA PHE A 21 3.50 -11.50 -13.43
C PHE A 21 4.77 -10.98 -12.74
N GLU A 22 5.79 -11.81 -12.62
CA GLU A 22 7.10 -11.47 -12.07
C GLU A 22 7.84 -10.35 -12.82
N LYS A 23 7.48 -10.07 -14.07
CA LYS A 23 8.05 -8.98 -14.86
C LYS A 23 7.50 -7.61 -14.44
N HIS A 24 6.35 -7.59 -13.76
CA HIS A 24 5.58 -6.40 -13.44
C HIS A 24 5.34 -6.21 -11.94
N CYS A 25 5.65 -7.21 -11.13
CA CYS A 25 5.43 -7.19 -9.69
C CYS A 25 6.66 -7.73 -8.95
N SER A 26 7.31 -6.89 -8.16
CA SER A 26 8.53 -7.23 -7.42
C SER A 26 8.28 -7.80 -6.03
N GLY A 27 7.09 -7.66 -5.48
CA GLY A 27 6.75 -8.15 -4.14
C GLY A 27 5.25 -8.24 -3.91
N VAL A 28 4.85 -9.08 -2.96
CA VAL A 28 3.44 -9.23 -2.55
C VAL A 28 3.29 -9.16 -1.05
N ILE A 29 2.24 -8.48 -0.59
CA ILE A 29 1.87 -8.37 0.82
C ILE A 29 0.84 -9.46 1.10
N MET A 30 1.19 -10.44 1.94
CA MET A 30 0.33 -11.55 2.31
C MET A 30 -0.27 -11.36 3.71
N PHE A 31 -1.44 -11.94 3.94
CA PHE A 31 -1.91 -12.22 5.29
C PHE A 31 -1.13 -13.40 5.91
N GLU A 32 -1.15 -13.51 7.23
CA GLU A 32 -0.50 -14.61 7.95
C GLU A 32 -1.01 -15.99 7.50
N GLU A 33 -2.32 -16.12 7.24
CA GLU A 33 -2.93 -17.31 6.64
C GLU A 33 -2.23 -17.67 5.33
N THR A 34 -2.13 -16.71 4.41
CA THR A 34 -1.55 -16.92 3.08
C THR A 34 -0.06 -17.25 3.12
N LEU A 35 0.70 -16.66 4.05
CA LEU A 35 2.13 -16.97 4.24
C LEU A 35 2.35 -18.44 4.60
N GLY A 36 1.36 -19.11 5.20
CA GLY A 36 1.41 -20.52 5.58
C GLY A 36 0.78 -21.48 4.57
N GLN A 37 0.19 -20.96 3.49
CA GLN A 37 -0.54 -21.77 2.52
C GLN A 37 0.34 -22.24 1.35
N SER A 38 -0.19 -23.18 0.58
CA SER A 38 0.47 -23.79 -0.57
C SER A 38 -0.47 -23.87 -1.78
N CYS A 39 0.12 -24.04 -2.95
CA CYS A 39 -0.56 -24.47 -4.16
C CYS A 39 -1.15 -25.87 -3.99
N ARG A 40 -2.02 -26.28 -4.93
CA ARG A 40 -2.60 -27.63 -4.95
C ARG A 40 -1.57 -28.75 -5.09
N ASP A 41 -0.43 -28.46 -5.72
CA ASP A 41 0.68 -29.41 -5.87
C ASP A 41 1.58 -29.53 -4.64
N GLY A 42 1.30 -28.78 -3.57
CA GLY A 42 2.06 -28.76 -2.33
C GLY A 42 3.19 -27.73 -2.29
N THR A 43 3.50 -27.03 -3.39
CA THR A 43 4.50 -25.94 -3.40
C THR A 43 4.02 -24.82 -2.52
N THR A 44 4.82 -24.38 -1.54
CA THR A 44 4.43 -23.25 -0.69
C THR A 44 4.36 -21.95 -1.49
N PHE A 45 3.48 -21.04 -1.12
CA PHE A 45 3.41 -19.73 -1.80
C PHE A 45 4.73 -18.95 -1.68
N VAL A 46 5.45 -19.13 -0.58
CA VAL A 46 6.78 -18.51 -0.39
C VAL A 46 7.79 -19.06 -1.38
N ASP A 47 7.85 -20.38 -1.58
CA ASP A 47 8.77 -21.01 -2.53
C ASP A 47 8.43 -20.63 -3.97
N LEU A 48 7.13 -20.64 -4.31
CA LEU A 48 6.66 -20.21 -5.64
C LEU A 48 7.07 -18.76 -5.94
N LEU A 49 6.85 -17.84 -5.01
CA LEU A 49 7.20 -16.43 -5.18
C LEU A 49 8.72 -16.26 -5.31
N ASN A 50 9.49 -16.92 -4.45
CA ASN A 50 10.95 -16.88 -4.52
C ASN A 50 11.48 -17.43 -5.86
N ALA A 51 10.93 -18.53 -6.37
CA ALA A 51 11.28 -19.09 -7.68
C ALA A 51 11.01 -18.09 -8.82
N LYS A 52 9.94 -17.29 -8.70
CA LYS A 52 9.61 -16.19 -9.62
C LYS A 52 10.36 -14.89 -9.32
N LYS A 53 11.23 -14.83 -8.32
CA LYS A 53 11.94 -13.64 -7.86
C LYS A 53 11.00 -12.50 -7.39
N ILE A 54 9.81 -12.86 -6.90
CA ILE A 54 8.88 -11.95 -6.26
C ILE A 54 9.10 -12.03 -4.75
N ILE A 55 9.34 -10.90 -4.12
CA ILE A 55 9.68 -10.84 -2.68
C ILE A 55 8.43 -11.08 -1.84
N PRO A 56 8.42 -12.08 -0.93
CA PRO A 56 7.32 -12.27 0.01
C PRO A 56 7.30 -11.18 1.08
N GLY A 57 6.14 -10.62 1.35
CA GLY A 57 5.90 -9.67 2.41
C GLY A 57 4.67 -10.02 3.23
N ILE A 58 4.52 -9.38 4.39
CA ILE A 58 3.51 -9.73 5.39
C ILE A 58 2.79 -8.49 5.95
N LYS A 59 1.45 -8.56 6.02
CA LYS A 59 0.65 -7.62 6.80
C LYS A 59 0.73 -7.99 8.27
N VAL A 60 1.30 -7.10 9.10
CA VAL A 60 1.56 -7.38 10.51
C VAL A 60 0.62 -6.66 11.47
N ASP A 61 -0.11 -5.64 11.03
CA ASP A 61 -1.15 -5.00 11.84
C ASP A 61 -2.33 -5.96 12.08
N LYS A 62 -3.03 -5.78 13.19
CA LYS A 62 -4.21 -6.54 13.59
C LYS A 62 -5.52 -5.78 13.35
N GLY A 63 -5.49 -4.77 12.48
CA GLY A 63 -6.65 -3.97 12.10
C GLY A 63 -6.84 -2.73 12.95
N VAL A 64 -7.76 -1.89 12.50
CA VAL A 64 -8.11 -0.63 13.17
C VAL A 64 -9.17 -0.84 14.25
N VAL A 65 -9.10 -0.02 15.30
CA VAL A 65 -10.08 0.05 16.40
C VAL A 65 -10.38 1.51 16.70
N PRO A 66 -11.49 1.82 17.37
CA PRO A 66 -11.76 3.17 17.85
C PRO A 66 -10.60 3.71 18.68
N LEU A 67 -10.21 4.96 18.43
CA LEU A 67 -9.16 5.63 19.20
C LEU A 67 -9.67 5.96 20.61
N PRO A 68 -9.07 5.41 21.69
CA PRO A 68 -9.52 5.64 23.05
C PRO A 68 -9.53 7.13 23.41
N GLY A 69 -10.60 7.58 24.04
CA GLY A 69 -10.78 9.00 24.41
C GLY A 69 -11.19 9.91 23.27
N ASN A 70 -11.27 9.42 22.04
CA ASN A 70 -11.75 10.17 20.89
C ASN A 70 -13.27 10.05 20.76
N THR A 71 -13.95 11.17 20.56
CA THR A 71 -15.43 11.24 20.42
C THR A 71 -15.88 11.49 18.99
N GLN A 72 -14.95 11.60 18.04
CA GLN A 72 -15.22 11.96 16.64
C GLN A 72 -15.13 10.76 15.67
N GLY A 73 -15.05 9.54 16.21
CA GLY A 73 -15.04 8.30 15.42
C GLY A 73 -13.69 7.98 14.75
N GLU A 74 -12.63 8.65 15.16
CA GLU A 74 -11.28 8.35 14.66
C GLU A 74 -10.75 7.01 15.19
N THR A 75 -9.75 6.48 14.52
CA THR A 75 -9.23 5.13 14.77
C THR A 75 -7.73 5.12 15.05
N THR A 76 -7.29 4.09 15.76
CA THR A 76 -5.90 3.66 15.87
C THR A 76 -5.75 2.23 15.36
N THR A 77 -4.52 1.74 15.23
CA THR A 77 -4.25 0.41 14.69
C THR A 77 -3.59 -0.48 15.74
N GLN A 78 -4.11 -1.69 15.90
CA GLN A 78 -3.61 -2.69 16.84
C GLN A 78 -2.49 -3.55 16.25
N GLY A 79 -1.70 -4.19 17.13
CA GLY A 79 -0.76 -5.24 16.76
C GLY A 79 0.69 -5.00 17.17
N LEU A 80 0.98 -3.99 18.00
CA LEU A 80 2.35 -3.73 18.50
C LEU A 80 2.77 -4.77 19.55
N ASP A 81 1.84 -5.29 20.35
CA ASP A 81 2.15 -6.28 21.38
C ASP A 81 2.67 -7.57 20.73
N GLY A 82 3.82 -8.05 21.18
CA GLY A 82 4.48 -9.24 20.65
C GLY A 82 4.92 -9.12 19.19
N LEU A 83 4.97 -7.90 18.63
CA LEU A 83 5.30 -7.70 17.21
C LEU A 83 6.71 -8.16 16.86
N GLY A 84 7.69 -7.96 17.76
CA GLY A 84 9.07 -8.38 17.51
C GLY A 84 9.18 -9.89 17.30
N GLU A 85 8.58 -10.69 18.17
CA GLU A 85 8.55 -12.16 18.04
C GLU A 85 7.84 -12.60 16.76
N ARG A 86 6.71 -11.96 16.43
CA ARG A 86 5.99 -12.25 15.18
C ARG A 86 6.83 -11.91 13.95
N CYS A 87 7.53 -10.77 13.95
CA CYS A 87 8.41 -10.37 12.85
C CYS A 87 9.57 -11.35 12.66
N ALA A 88 10.23 -11.79 13.75
CA ALA A 88 11.26 -12.82 13.70
C ALA A 88 10.72 -14.13 13.11
N GLY A 89 9.53 -14.55 13.53
CA GLY A 89 8.85 -15.73 12.97
C GLY A 89 8.51 -15.59 11.49
N TYR A 90 8.03 -14.44 11.04
CA TYR A 90 7.73 -14.19 9.63
C TYR A 90 8.99 -14.14 8.77
N TYR A 91 10.07 -13.53 9.30
CA TYR A 91 11.36 -13.55 8.61
C TYR A 91 11.89 -14.97 8.42
N ALA A 92 11.82 -15.80 9.46
CA ALA A 92 12.21 -17.22 9.38
C ALA A 92 11.37 -18.02 8.36
N ARG A 93 10.10 -17.63 8.14
CA ARG A 93 9.19 -18.21 7.14
C ARG A 93 9.36 -17.60 5.74
N GLY A 94 10.33 -16.74 5.52
CA GLY A 94 10.69 -16.22 4.20
C GLY A 94 10.18 -14.81 3.88
N ALA A 95 9.42 -14.15 4.74
CA ALA A 95 9.07 -12.74 4.54
C ALA A 95 10.31 -11.84 4.61
N ARG A 96 10.35 -10.79 3.79
CA ARG A 96 11.46 -9.82 3.74
C ARG A 96 11.01 -8.38 3.96
N PHE A 97 9.74 -8.11 3.89
CA PHE A 97 9.15 -6.82 4.22
C PHE A 97 7.82 -6.99 4.94
N ALA A 98 7.42 -5.96 5.66
CA ALA A 98 6.18 -5.92 6.40
C ALA A 98 5.34 -4.70 6.00
N LYS A 99 4.03 -4.75 6.25
CA LYS A 99 3.13 -3.64 6.02
C LYS A 99 2.24 -3.42 7.25
N TRP A 100 2.08 -2.14 7.61
CA TRP A 100 1.17 -1.67 8.65
C TRP A 100 0.38 -0.47 8.15
N ARG A 101 -0.95 -0.54 8.27
CA ARG A 101 -1.87 0.49 7.83
C ARG A 101 -2.43 1.27 9.03
N ALA A 102 -2.26 2.58 9.03
CA ALA A 102 -3.04 3.52 9.82
C ALA A 102 -4.13 4.14 8.97
N VAL A 103 -5.25 4.55 9.57
CA VAL A 103 -6.39 5.12 8.86
C VAL A 103 -6.78 6.45 9.48
N LEU A 104 -6.81 7.50 8.66
CA LEU A 104 -7.16 8.85 9.05
C LEU A 104 -8.32 9.36 8.19
N THR A 105 -9.16 10.21 8.75
CA THR A 105 -10.34 10.76 8.08
C THR A 105 -10.20 12.28 7.91
N ILE A 106 -10.68 12.82 6.80
CA ILE A 106 -10.76 14.25 6.54
C ILE A 106 -12.12 14.78 7.03
N GLY A 107 -12.10 15.88 7.77
CA GLY A 107 -13.29 16.61 8.23
C GLY A 107 -12.92 18.04 8.55
N ASP A 108 -13.87 18.82 9.09
CA ASP A 108 -13.64 20.22 9.44
C ASP A 108 -12.52 20.37 10.47
N THR A 109 -12.50 19.48 11.46
CA THR A 109 -11.50 19.42 12.53
C THR A 109 -10.67 18.13 12.51
N LEU A 110 -10.84 17.29 11.49
CA LEU A 110 -10.18 15.99 11.36
C LEU A 110 -9.08 16.01 10.30
N PRO A 111 -8.01 15.21 10.49
CA PRO A 111 -7.72 14.41 11.69
C PRO A 111 -7.35 15.30 12.90
N SER A 112 -7.77 14.87 14.09
CA SER A 112 -7.41 15.54 15.35
C SER A 112 -5.93 15.39 15.66
N SER A 113 -5.37 16.27 16.52
CA SER A 113 -3.98 16.13 16.99
C SER A 113 -3.76 14.78 17.68
N GLN A 114 -4.74 14.31 18.47
CA GLN A 114 -4.66 13.01 19.12
C GLN A 114 -4.52 11.88 18.11
N CYS A 115 -5.32 11.88 17.06
CA CYS A 115 -5.29 10.85 16.01
C CYS A 115 -3.97 10.89 15.22
N LEU A 116 -3.48 12.09 14.90
CA LEU A 116 -2.19 12.27 14.22
C LEU A 116 -1.04 11.71 15.04
N ASP A 117 -0.96 12.10 16.31
CA ASP A 117 0.14 11.73 17.20
C ASP A 117 0.13 10.23 17.48
N ASP A 118 -1.03 9.64 17.79
CA ASP A 118 -1.15 8.21 18.07
C ASP A 118 -0.77 7.36 16.84
N ASN A 119 -1.34 7.66 15.68
CA ASN A 119 -1.05 6.87 14.47
C ASN A 119 0.39 7.05 13.97
N ALA A 120 0.97 8.25 14.08
CA ALA A 120 2.36 8.50 13.73
C ALA A 120 3.32 7.73 14.66
N GLU A 121 3.06 7.73 15.97
CA GLU A 121 3.82 6.98 16.96
C GLU A 121 3.71 5.47 16.74
N CYS A 122 2.51 4.95 16.45
CA CYS A 122 2.30 3.53 16.13
C CYS A 122 3.06 3.11 14.88
N LEU A 123 3.01 3.90 13.80
CA LEU A 123 3.74 3.63 12.56
C LEU A 123 5.25 3.62 12.78
N ALA A 124 5.77 4.56 13.57
CA ALA A 124 7.19 4.65 13.83
C ALA A 124 7.70 3.49 14.71
N ARG A 125 6.96 3.11 15.76
CA ARG A 125 7.28 1.94 16.60
C ARG A 125 7.27 0.66 15.79
N TYR A 126 6.23 0.46 14.99
CA TYR A 126 6.14 -0.67 14.06
C TYR A 126 7.35 -0.75 13.14
N ALA A 127 7.72 0.37 12.50
CA ALA A 127 8.83 0.41 11.56
C ALA A 127 10.17 0.05 12.22
N ALA A 128 10.45 0.60 13.40
CA ALA A 128 11.65 0.28 14.17
C ALA A 128 11.72 -1.21 14.56
N ILE A 129 10.59 -1.79 15.01
CA ILE A 129 10.52 -3.22 15.36
C ILE A 129 10.77 -4.10 14.12
N CYS A 130 10.22 -3.74 12.96
CA CYS A 130 10.46 -4.48 11.72
C CYS A 130 11.94 -4.46 11.33
N GLN A 131 12.59 -3.30 11.35
CA GLN A 131 14.02 -3.18 11.01
C GLN A 131 14.90 -3.98 11.97
N GLN A 132 14.61 -3.98 13.27
CA GLN A 132 15.32 -4.81 14.24
C GLN A 132 15.24 -6.32 13.96
N ASN A 133 14.19 -6.75 13.24
CA ASN A 133 13.95 -8.15 12.88
C ASN A 133 14.23 -8.46 11.39
N GLY A 134 14.95 -7.59 10.69
CA GLY A 134 15.39 -7.80 9.30
C GLY A 134 14.30 -7.61 8.25
N LEU A 135 13.15 -7.03 8.60
CA LEU A 135 12.06 -6.75 7.67
C LEU A 135 12.08 -5.27 7.27
N VAL A 136 11.95 -4.98 5.98
CA VAL A 136 11.74 -3.63 5.46
C VAL A 136 10.30 -3.19 5.79
N PRO A 137 10.07 -2.12 6.57
CA PRO A 137 8.73 -1.65 6.85
C PRO A 137 8.13 -0.86 5.70
N ILE A 138 6.92 -1.22 5.28
CA ILE A 138 6.04 -0.37 4.47
C ILE A 138 5.15 0.42 5.43
N VAL A 139 5.38 1.71 5.50
CA VAL A 139 4.64 2.65 6.37
C VAL A 139 3.45 3.20 5.57
N GLU A 140 2.22 2.84 5.99
CA GLU A 140 0.98 3.15 5.26
C GLU A 140 0.05 4.07 6.08
N PRO A 141 0.27 5.39 6.07
CA PRO A 141 -0.66 6.36 6.64
C PRO A 141 -1.77 6.68 5.62
N GLU A 142 -2.80 5.87 5.56
CA GLU A 142 -3.91 6.08 4.63
C GLU A 142 -4.86 7.16 5.10
N ILE A 143 -5.07 8.16 4.26
CA ILE A 143 -6.11 9.18 4.42
C ILE A 143 -7.30 8.77 3.56
N LEU A 144 -8.46 8.55 4.20
CA LEU A 144 -9.66 8.13 3.49
C LEU A 144 -10.16 9.21 2.54
N THR A 145 -10.66 8.78 1.39
CA THR A 145 -11.25 9.65 0.37
C THR A 145 -12.76 9.84 0.53
N ASP A 146 -13.32 9.41 1.68
CA ASP A 146 -14.73 9.62 2.01
C ASP A 146 -15.00 11.10 2.29
N GLY A 147 -16.17 11.59 1.86
CA GLY A 147 -16.61 12.96 2.11
C GLY A 147 -16.55 13.88 0.88
N ALA A 148 -16.89 15.16 1.11
CA ALA A 148 -17.08 16.17 0.05
C ALA A 148 -15.93 17.19 -0.05
N HIS A 149 -14.77 16.87 0.50
CA HIS A 149 -13.60 17.77 0.47
C HIS A 149 -13.01 17.93 -0.95
N GLY A 150 -12.46 19.11 -1.22
CA GLY A 150 -11.68 19.34 -2.45
C GLY A 150 -10.25 18.81 -2.34
N ILE A 151 -9.53 18.86 -3.46
CA ILE A 151 -8.15 18.39 -3.57
C ILE A 151 -7.20 19.19 -2.67
N GLU A 152 -7.44 20.50 -2.49
CA GLU A 152 -6.64 21.38 -1.65
C GLU A 152 -6.69 20.95 -0.18
N LYS A 153 -7.88 20.56 0.31
CA LYS A 153 -8.04 20.05 1.68
C LYS A 153 -7.34 18.72 1.87
N CYS A 154 -7.42 17.84 0.87
CA CYS A 154 -6.68 16.58 0.89
C CYS A 154 -5.16 16.82 0.90
N ALA A 155 -4.66 17.78 0.12
CA ALA A 155 -3.25 18.15 0.11
C ALA A 155 -2.79 18.66 1.49
N GLU A 156 -3.52 19.60 2.09
CA GLU A 156 -3.24 20.11 3.44
C GLU A 156 -3.15 19.00 4.49
N VAL A 157 -4.15 18.11 4.50
CA VAL A 157 -4.18 17.00 5.46
C VAL A 157 -3.05 16.01 5.18
N THR A 158 -2.75 15.72 3.91
CA THR A 158 -1.64 14.84 3.54
C THR A 158 -0.30 15.39 4.03
N GLU A 159 -0.04 16.68 3.84
CA GLU A 159 1.17 17.33 4.36
C GLU A 159 1.26 17.26 5.89
N ARG A 160 0.15 17.51 6.61
CA ARG A 160 0.11 17.39 8.09
C ARG A 160 0.42 15.97 8.55
N VAL A 161 -0.22 14.98 7.95
CA VAL A 161 -0.06 13.56 8.29
C VAL A 161 1.38 13.11 8.04
N LEU A 162 1.92 13.39 6.87
CA LEU A 162 3.28 12.96 6.51
C LEU A 162 4.34 13.66 7.38
N ASN A 163 4.18 14.94 7.70
CA ASN A 163 5.08 15.64 8.63
C ASN A 163 5.08 14.98 10.02
N ALA A 164 3.92 14.64 10.58
CA ALA A 164 3.83 13.95 11.86
C ALA A 164 4.47 12.56 11.81
N VAL A 165 4.20 11.80 10.75
CA VAL A 165 4.77 10.46 10.54
C VAL A 165 6.30 10.52 10.44
N PHE A 166 6.88 11.40 9.61
CA PHE A 166 8.33 11.48 9.49
C PHE A 166 9.01 12.02 10.76
N ALA A 167 8.37 12.94 11.47
CA ALA A 167 8.88 13.37 12.79
C ALA A 167 8.94 12.19 13.78
N ALA A 168 7.91 11.36 13.84
CA ALA A 168 7.89 10.17 14.68
C ALA A 168 8.92 9.12 14.22
N LEU A 169 9.05 8.86 12.92
CA LEU A 169 10.04 7.93 12.36
C LEU A 169 11.47 8.33 12.76
N MET A 170 11.82 9.61 12.67
CA MET A 170 13.13 10.12 13.09
C MET A 170 13.33 10.02 14.60
N LYS A 171 12.30 10.34 15.41
CA LYS A 171 12.34 10.19 16.88
C LYS A 171 12.61 8.74 17.29
N HIS A 172 12.04 7.77 16.56
CA HIS A 172 12.26 6.33 16.79
C HIS A 172 13.50 5.79 16.08
N LYS A 173 14.33 6.64 15.48
CA LYS A 173 15.59 6.27 14.82
C LYS A 173 15.40 5.23 13.71
N VAL A 174 14.28 5.30 13.00
CA VAL A 174 14.05 4.46 11.83
C VAL A 174 15.01 4.87 10.72
N MET A 175 15.70 3.90 10.13
CA MET A 175 16.56 4.11 8.97
C MET A 175 15.68 4.34 7.76
N LEU A 176 15.67 5.57 7.24
CA LEU A 176 14.78 5.97 6.14
C LEU A 176 15.12 5.27 4.82
N GLU A 177 16.38 4.98 4.58
CA GLU A 177 16.87 4.23 3.42
C GLU A 177 16.42 2.76 3.42
N GLY A 178 16.00 2.26 4.57
CA GLY A 178 15.51 0.89 4.77
C GLY A 178 14.00 0.79 4.94
N MET A 179 13.21 1.76 4.46
CA MET A 179 11.76 1.74 4.51
C MET A 179 11.11 2.07 3.16
N ILE A 180 9.82 1.83 3.05
CA ILE A 180 8.98 2.26 1.93
C ILE A 180 7.80 3.06 2.50
N LEU A 181 7.47 4.18 1.87
CA LEU A 181 6.24 4.91 2.16
C LEU A 181 5.10 4.39 1.26
N LYS A 182 3.93 4.15 1.84
CA LYS A 182 2.72 3.78 1.09
C LYS A 182 1.58 4.76 1.38
N PRO A 183 1.58 5.94 0.78
CA PRO A 183 0.54 6.95 0.96
C PRO A 183 -0.60 6.75 -0.04
N ASN A 184 -1.72 7.44 0.19
CA ASN A 184 -2.69 7.73 -0.86
C ASN A 184 -2.15 8.80 -1.82
N MET A 185 -2.74 8.88 -3.01
CA MET A 185 -2.60 10.06 -3.86
C MET A 185 -3.49 11.19 -3.32
N VAL A 186 -3.15 12.43 -3.61
CA VAL A 186 -3.95 13.60 -3.25
C VAL A 186 -5.09 13.76 -4.22
N THR A 187 -6.32 13.50 -3.76
CA THR A 187 -7.54 13.54 -4.59
C THR A 187 -8.64 14.32 -3.89
N GLY A 188 -9.65 14.75 -4.62
CA GLY A 188 -10.91 15.18 -4.00
C GLY A 188 -11.61 13.99 -3.34
N GLY A 189 -12.50 14.27 -2.41
CA GLY A 189 -13.38 13.29 -1.78
C GLY A 189 -14.35 12.64 -2.76
N GLY A 190 -14.90 11.49 -2.38
CA GLY A 190 -15.84 10.75 -3.21
C GLY A 190 -17.07 11.56 -3.63
N ASP A 191 -17.56 12.39 -2.73
CA ASP A 191 -18.71 13.28 -2.92
C ASP A 191 -18.30 14.74 -3.21
N GLY A 192 -16.99 15.00 -3.34
CA GLY A 192 -16.42 16.32 -3.59
C GLY A 192 -16.19 16.66 -5.06
N PRO A 193 -15.64 17.86 -5.31
CA PRO A 193 -15.25 18.27 -6.65
C PRO A 193 -14.26 17.28 -7.28
N LYS A 194 -14.48 16.96 -8.55
CA LYS A 194 -13.56 16.09 -9.28
C LYS A 194 -12.37 16.90 -9.78
N ALA A 195 -11.18 16.46 -9.42
CA ALA A 195 -9.94 16.99 -9.97
C ALA A 195 -9.56 16.25 -11.26
N THR A 196 -8.87 16.93 -12.14
CA THR A 196 -8.27 16.34 -13.35
C THR A 196 -7.10 15.43 -12.97
N ARG A 197 -6.73 14.53 -13.86
CA ARG A 197 -5.57 13.63 -13.65
C ARG A 197 -4.27 14.40 -13.45
N ALA A 198 -4.09 15.51 -14.14
CA ALA A 198 -2.92 16.37 -13.98
C ALA A 198 -2.89 17.04 -12.59
N GLU A 199 -4.02 17.60 -12.15
CA GLU A 199 -4.11 18.20 -10.80
C GLU A 199 -3.80 17.16 -9.70
N VAL A 200 -4.31 15.94 -9.81
CA VAL A 200 -3.99 14.86 -8.86
C VAL A 200 -2.49 14.55 -8.85
N ALA A 201 -1.88 14.42 -10.01
CA ALA A 201 -0.44 14.15 -10.12
C ALA A 201 0.39 15.28 -9.51
N ASP A 202 0.10 16.52 -9.87
CA ASP A 202 0.83 17.70 -9.40
C ASP A 202 0.67 17.92 -7.89
N ALA A 203 -0.55 17.84 -7.38
CA ALA A 203 -0.82 17.98 -5.95
C ALA A 203 -0.14 16.88 -5.13
N THR A 204 -0.16 15.62 -5.62
CA THR A 204 0.50 14.49 -4.96
C THR A 204 2.01 14.68 -4.90
N VAL A 205 2.65 14.99 -6.02
CA VAL A 205 4.11 15.20 -6.06
C VAL A 205 4.50 16.41 -5.22
N THR A 206 3.69 17.47 -5.23
CA THR A 206 3.94 18.67 -4.42
C THR A 206 3.90 18.35 -2.92
N ALA A 207 2.87 17.66 -2.44
CA ALA A 207 2.77 17.26 -1.04
C ALA A 207 3.95 16.37 -0.62
N LEU A 208 4.34 15.42 -1.46
CA LEU A 208 5.48 14.55 -1.19
C LEU A 208 6.81 15.31 -1.14
N ARG A 209 7.05 16.24 -2.06
CA ARG A 209 8.28 17.06 -2.07
C ARG A 209 8.42 17.97 -0.85
N ARG A 210 7.29 18.38 -0.26
CA ARG A 210 7.28 19.20 0.95
C ARG A 210 7.52 18.39 2.24
N THR A 211 7.27 17.08 2.21
CA THR A 211 7.15 16.30 3.44
C THR A 211 8.03 15.05 3.48
N CYS A 212 8.25 14.38 2.36
CA CYS A 212 8.97 13.12 2.32
C CYS A 212 10.48 13.35 2.11
N PRO A 213 11.34 12.91 3.05
CA PRO A 213 12.78 12.99 2.87
C PRO A 213 13.27 12.24 1.64
N ALA A 214 14.25 12.81 0.94
CA ALA A 214 14.88 12.19 -0.23
C ALA A 214 15.61 10.87 0.10
N ALA A 215 15.90 10.61 1.38
CA ALA A 215 16.50 9.36 1.85
C ALA A 215 15.59 8.15 1.71
N VAL A 216 14.26 8.34 1.62
CA VAL A 216 13.30 7.25 1.37
C VAL A 216 13.49 6.73 -0.05
N PRO A 217 13.79 5.42 -0.27
CA PRO A 217 14.12 4.94 -1.61
C PRO A 217 12.91 4.81 -2.53
N GLY A 218 11.72 4.57 -1.98
CA GLY A 218 10.52 4.33 -2.77
C GLY A 218 9.22 4.74 -2.10
N ILE A 219 8.30 5.21 -2.93
CA ILE A 219 6.92 5.55 -2.57
C ILE A 219 6.01 4.69 -3.43
N LEU A 220 5.26 3.79 -2.80
CA LEU A 220 4.36 2.85 -3.45
C LEU A 220 2.93 3.20 -3.08
N PHE A 221 2.19 3.82 -3.99
CA PHE A 221 0.85 4.32 -3.69
C PHE A 221 -0.16 3.21 -3.41
N LEU A 222 -1.06 3.44 -2.45
CA LEU A 222 -2.31 2.71 -2.37
C LEU A 222 -3.30 3.24 -3.42
N SER A 223 -4.32 2.47 -3.76
CA SER A 223 -5.28 2.88 -4.79
C SER A 223 -6.43 3.76 -4.28
N GLY A 224 -6.75 3.73 -2.99
CA GLY A 224 -7.70 4.64 -2.35
C GLY A 224 -9.10 4.69 -2.99
N GLY A 225 -9.58 3.58 -3.56
CA GLY A 225 -10.88 3.55 -4.24
C GLY A 225 -10.88 4.08 -5.68
N GLN A 226 -9.76 4.51 -6.22
CA GLN A 226 -9.62 4.89 -7.63
C GLN A 226 -9.89 3.70 -8.55
N SER A 227 -10.36 3.97 -9.78
CA SER A 227 -10.45 2.96 -10.83
C SER A 227 -9.06 2.44 -11.23
N GLU A 228 -8.99 1.28 -11.88
CA GLU A 228 -7.72 0.75 -12.43
C GLU A 228 -7.08 1.76 -13.39
N ASP A 229 -7.90 2.37 -14.27
CA ASP A 229 -7.43 3.34 -15.26
C ASP A 229 -6.94 4.65 -14.64
N ASP A 230 -7.64 5.20 -13.64
CA ASP A 230 -7.23 6.44 -13.00
C ASP A 230 -5.98 6.27 -12.16
N ALA A 231 -5.90 5.17 -11.38
CA ALA A 231 -4.71 4.87 -10.58
C ALA A 231 -3.46 4.72 -11.46
N THR A 232 -3.59 4.04 -12.61
CA THR A 232 -2.52 3.89 -13.60
C THR A 232 -2.13 5.24 -14.23
N ALA A 233 -3.12 6.03 -14.67
CA ALA A 233 -2.88 7.30 -15.32
C ALA A 233 -2.24 8.35 -14.38
N HIS A 234 -2.68 8.40 -13.11
CA HIS A 234 -2.06 9.29 -12.12
C HIS A 234 -0.60 8.91 -11.86
N LEU A 235 -0.31 7.61 -11.71
CA LEU A 235 1.06 7.14 -11.52
C LEU A 235 1.95 7.49 -12.72
N ASP A 236 1.45 7.30 -13.92
CA ASP A 236 2.16 7.62 -15.15
C ASP A 236 2.49 9.12 -15.25
N LEU A 237 1.52 10.00 -14.99
CA LEU A 237 1.71 11.44 -15.00
C LEU A 237 2.74 11.90 -13.94
N MET A 238 2.72 11.31 -12.73
CA MET A 238 3.71 11.63 -11.70
C MET A 238 5.14 11.23 -12.11
N ASN A 239 5.28 10.15 -12.89
CA ASN A 239 6.59 9.66 -13.36
C ASN A 239 7.06 10.35 -14.65
N LYS A 240 6.14 10.81 -15.51
CA LYS A 240 6.49 11.65 -16.67
C LYS A 240 7.16 12.95 -16.24
N GLY A 241 6.65 13.58 -15.19
CA GLY A 241 7.23 14.79 -14.61
C GLY A 241 7.33 15.96 -15.58
N SER A 242 7.79 17.11 -15.11
CA SER A 242 8.38 18.15 -15.97
C SER A 242 9.86 17.82 -16.15
N ASP A 243 10.39 17.96 -17.36
CA ASP A 243 11.74 17.59 -17.80
C ASP A 243 12.88 18.05 -16.87
N ASP A 244 12.64 19.06 -16.03
CA ASP A 244 13.64 19.68 -15.17
C ASP A 244 13.66 19.14 -13.70
N LYS A 245 12.73 18.27 -13.29
CA LYS A 245 12.63 17.86 -11.88
C LYS A 245 12.30 16.37 -11.71
N LYS A 246 13.31 15.53 -11.82
CA LYS A 246 13.17 14.12 -11.41
C LYS A 246 12.81 14.03 -9.93
N ASN A 247 11.89 13.13 -9.57
CA ASN A 247 11.58 12.82 -8.19
C ASN A 247 12.79 12.10 -7.56
N PRO A 248 13.14 12.41 -6.29
CA PRO A 248 14.27 11.72 -5.62
C PRO A 248 13.94 10.28 -5.28
N TRP A 249 12.67 9.91 -5.27
CA TRP A 249 12.15 8.58 -4.95
C TRP A 249 11.72 7.84 -6.21
N THR A 250 11.76 6.52 -6.16
CA THR A 250 11.03 5.69 -7.12
C THR A 250 9.54 5.76 -6.79
N LEU A 251 8.71 6.22 -7.72
CA LEU A 251 7.25 6.21 -7.59
C LEU A 251 6.69 4.98 -8.27
N SER A 252 5.96 4.15 -7.53
CA SER A 252 5.39 2.91 -8.04
C SER A 252 4.07 2.60 -7.33
N PHE A 253 3.56 1.40 -7.47
CA PHE A 253 2.26 1.00 -6.99
C PHE A 253 2.33 -0.12 -5.94
N SER A 254 1.38 -0.10 -5.00
CA SER A 254 1.04 -1.21 -4.11
C SER A 254 -0.48 -1.30 -4.00
N TYR A 255 -1.11 -1.58 -5.17
CA TYR A 255 -2.55 -1.57 -5.31
C TYR A 255 -3.17 -2.91 -4.87
N GLY A 256 -4.33 -2.82 -4.23
CA GLY A 256 -5.23 -3.94 -4.03
C GLY A 256 -6.30 -3.95 -5.12
N ARG A 257 -7.36 -3.16 -4.93
CA ARG A 257 -8.51 -3.09 -5.83
C ARG A 257 -8.13 -2.65 -7.25
N ALA A 258 -7.34 -1.61 -7.40
CA ALA A 258 -6.93 -1.10 -8.71
C ALA A 258 -5.93 -1.99 -9.47
N LEU A 259 -5.52 -3.13 -8.90
CA LEU A 259 -4.76 -4.18 -9.60
C LEU A 259 -5.61 -5.42 -9.87
N GLN A 260 -6.61 -5.70 -9.04
CA GLN A 260 -7.24 -7.02 -8.96
C GLN A 260 -8.74 -7.01 -9.30
N THR A 261 -9.38 -5.85 -9.46
CA THR A 261 -10.83 -5.77 -9.70
C THR A 261 -11.24 -6.50 -10.98
N SER A 262 -10.56 -6.26 -12.10
CA SER A 262 -10.83 -6.94 -13.37
C SER A 262 -10.52 -8.44 -13.30
N CYS A 263 -9.45 -8.81 -12.61
CA CYS A 263 -9.09 -10.21 -12.39
C CYS A 263 -10.18 -10.94 -11.57
N LEU A 264 -10.62 -10.37 -10.46
CA LEU A 264 -11.64 -10.96 -9.60
C LEU A 264 -12.99 -11.07 -10.32
N LYS A 265 -13.36 -10.04 -11.11
CA LYS A 265 -14.57 -10.06 -11.94
C LYS A 265 -14.53 -11.14 -13.03
N ALA A 266 -13.35 -11.40 -13.61
CA ALA A 266 -13.19 -12.45 -14.61
C ALA A 266 -13.21 -13.84 -13.97
N TRP A 267 -12.63 -14.02 -12.77
CA TRP A 267 -12.54 -15.32 -12.10
C TRP A 267 -13.88 -15.83 -11.60
N VAL A 268 -14.65 -15.02 -10.90
CA VAL A 268 -15.94 -15.34 -10.23
C VAL A 268 -15.94 -16.64 -9.40
N GLY A 269 -14.77 -17.12 -9.00
CA GLY A 269 -14.61 -18.36 -8.20
C GLY A 269 -14.59 -19.65 -9.04
N ALA A 270 -14.61 -19.59 -10.35
CA ALA A 270 -14.68 -20.75 -11.21
C ALA A 270 -13.31 -21.12 -11.78
N GLY A 271 -12.91 -22.40 -11.65
CA GLY A 271 -11.62 -22.92 -12.18
C GLY A 271 -11.48 -22.75 -13.69
N ALA A 272 -12.58 -22.87 -14.45
CA ALA A 272 -12.57 -22.67 -15.90
C ALA A 272 -12.22 -21.23 -16.31
N ASN A 273 -12.40 -20.26 -15.42
CA ASN A 273 -12.13 -18.85 -15.69
C ASN A 273 -10.69 -18.40 -15.30
N VAL A 274 -9.89 -19.29 -14.74
CA VAL A 274 -8.52 -18.96 -14.29
C VAL A 274 -7.70 -18.33 -15.42
N PRO A 275 -7.65 -18.86 -16.66
CA PRO A 275 -6.87 -18.22 -17.73
C PRO A 275 -7.32 -16.80 -18.07
N ALA A 276 -8.62 -16.54 -18.09
CA ALA A 276 -9.15 -15.20 -18.36
C ALA A 276 -8.83 -14.21 -17.22
N ALA A 277 -8.91 -14.67 -15.98
CA ALA A 277 -8.57 -13.87 -14.81
C ALA A 277 -7.06 -13.54 -14.76
N GLN A 278 -6.20 -14.50 -15.06
CA GLN A 278 -4.76 -14.30 -15.15
C GLN A 278 -4.38 -13.33 -16.27
N ALA A 279 -5.03 -13.41 -17.42
CA ALA A 279 -4.84 -12.45 -18.51
C ALA A 279 -5.25 -11.03 -18.11
N ALA A 280 -6.35 -10.88 -17.35
CA ALA A 280 -6.79 -9.59 -16.82
C ALA A 280 -5.78 -9.02 -15.81
N LEU A 281 -5.27 -9.84 -14.89
CA LEU A 281 -4.24 -9.44 -13.93
C LEU A 281 -2.97 -8.97 -14.65
N LEU A 282 -2.50 -9.74 -15.62
CA LEU A 282 -1.26 -9.45 -16.34
C LEU A 282 -1.37 -8.11 -17.09
N ARG A 283 -2.49 -7.86 -17.78
CA ARG A 283 -2.73 -6.61 -18.50
C ARG A 283 -2.65 -5.39 -17.57
N VAL A 284 -3.31 -5.44 -16.41
CA VAL A 284 -3.29 -4.32 -15.45
C VAL A 284 -1.92 -4.17 -14.81
N SER A 285 -1.23 -5.28 -14.51
CA SER A 285 0.13 -5.26 -13.96
C SER A 285 1.13 -4.65 -14.94
N GLU A 286 1.03 -5.00 -16.23
CA GLU A 286 1.86 -4.43 -17.29
C GLU A 286 1.64 -2.92 -17.45
N ALA A 287 0.38 -2.46 -17.44
CA ALA A 287 0.05 -1.05 -17.51
C ALA A 287 0.65 -0.28 -16.33
N ASN A 288 0.50 -0.79 -15.11
CA ASN A 288 1.08 -0.15 -13.91
C ASN A 288 2.62 -0.18 -13.92
N SER A 289 3.23 -1.24 -14.45
CA SER A 289 4.68 -1.31 -14.63
C SER A 289 5.18 -0.22 -15.59
N LYS A 290 4.49 -0.02 -16.73
CA LYS A 290 4.79 1.08 -17.67
C LYS A 290 4.56 2.44 -17.03
N ALA A 291 3.48 2.62 -16.27
CA ALA A 291 3.19 3.85 -15.53
C ALA A 291 4.28 4.20 -14.50
N SER A 292 4.88 3.20 -13.86
CA SER A 292 6.03 3.41 -12.95
C SER A 292 7.27 3.98 -13.67
N LEU A 293 7.30 3.89 -14.99
CA LEU A 293 8.38 4.40 -15.86
C LEU A 293 7.96 5.64 -16.63
N GLY A 294 6.71 6.12 -16.50
CA GLY A 294 6.16 7.21 -17.30
C GLY A 294 6.02 6.85 -18.78
N GLN A 295 5.64 5.62 -19.11
CA GLN A 295 5.62 5.05 -20.46
C GLN A 295 4.22 4.57 -20.91
N CYS A 296 3.17 5.02 -20.23
CA CYS A 296 1.79 4.73 -20.64
C CYS A 296 1.25 5.73 -21.66
#